data_a08235a2fe25f7b795ee8707ed234a98
#
_entry.id   a08235a2fe25f7b795ee8707ed234a98
#
_cell.length_a   1.000
_cell.length_b   1.000
_cell.length_c   1.000
_cell.angle_alpha   90.00
_cell.angle_beta   90.00
_cell.angle_gamma   90.00
#
_symmetry.space_group_name_H-M   'P 1'
#
loop_
_entity.id
_entity.type
_entity.pdbx_description
1 polymer ?
#
loop_
_entity_poly.entity_id
_entity_poly.type
_entity_poly.pdbx_seq_one_letter_code
_entity_poly.pdbx_strand_id
1 'polypeptide(L)'
;AYTDEYKKWLARREFNPFIHRAWLLLGKAQYQKGDFPEAASTFSYIVRLYDGQTNITSEALIWLSRCYSALGWQYDAEDALNRVNNDSLPLSLAVPYASATGNYLLGSQRYKEAIPHLEKTAKNEKNKQQKARCYYLLGQTYQLLQQPEQAYQSYSKVIRLNPPYELALSARIRQTEVMPTANSRKITGKLLRLSKDEKNEEYLDQIYYALGNVYLAGKDTAQALSAYHKGIEKSTRNGVEKGILQLTLGNLYWQQARYAEAQKAYAEAIGLIDKTHREYADITTRSEILDELVPHTNTIQLQDSLQHLAGMPEAERMAVIENIIAQVIAREEAERKAAEEAERETNRLQMREEAESQLPATSIISKPGQGNTTTPQTTQPAIGGKQDWYFYNPQLVEQGKAEFQRLWGRRKLEDNWRRKNKTVVALDDFEEIDYSE
;
A
#
# COMPACT_ATOMS: atom_id res chain seq x y z
N ALA A 1 49.82 34.67 -30.58
CA ALA A 1 48.37 34.82 -30.68
C ALA A 1 47.75 33.42 -30.68
N TYR A 2 46.80 33.16 -29.80
CA TYR A 2 46.07 31.88 -29.75
C TYR A 2 45.22 31.73 -31.02
N THR A 3 45.19 30.51 -31.59
CA THR A 3 44.34 30.21 -32.74
C THR A 3 42.87 30.37 -32.36
N ASP A 4 41.98 30.70 -33.31
CA ASP A 4 40.56 30.85 -33.03
C ASP A 4 39.91 29.57 -32.54
N GLU A 5 40.45 28.42 -32.90
CA GLU A 5 40.03 27.12 -32.38
C GLU A 5 40.37 26.98 -30.88
N TYR A 6 41.54 27.45 -30.45
CA TYR A 6 41.95 27.42 -29.05
C TYR A 6 41.12 28.41 -28.22
N LYS A 7 40.78 29.59 -28.75
CA LYS A 7 39.88 30.54 -28.12
C LYS A 7 38.46 29.95 -27.95
N LYS A 8 37.95 29.25 -29.00
CA LYS A 8 36.66 28.52 -28.91
C LYS A 8 36.74 27.37 -27.92
N TRP A 9 37.86 26.67 -27.80
CA TRP A 9 38.07 25.61 -26.83
C TRP A 9 38.11 26.16 -25.39
N LEU A 10 38.79 27.26 -25.14
CA LEU A 10 38.84 27.95 -23.86
C LEU A 10 37.46 28.52 -23.45
N ALA A 11 36.66 28.95 -24.40
CA ALA A 11 35.32 29.48 -24.17
C ALA A 11 34.28 28.39 -23.89
N ARG A 12 34.63 27.12 -24.00
CA ARG A 12 33.71 26.03 -23.63
C ARG A 12 33.44 26.04 -22.13
N ARG A 13 32.19 26.07 -21.77
CA ARG A 13 31.76 25.98 -20.34
C ARG A 13 32.12 24.65 -19.70
N GLU A 14 32.27 23.58 -20.54
CA GLU A 14 32.55 22.22 -20.06
C GLU A 14 33.51 21.51 -21.01
N PHE A 15 34.54 20.88 -20.42
CA PHE A 15 35.52 20.08 -21.17
C PHE A 15 35.05 18.64 -21.40
N ASN A 16 34.21 18.11 -20.49
CA ASN A 16 33.67 16.77 -20.64
C ASN A 16 32.27 16.83 -21.28
N PRO A 17 32.08 16.30 -22.50
CA PRO A 17 30.80 16.34 -23.21
C PRO A 17 29.69 15.52 -22.55
N PHE A 18 30.02 14.72 -21.57
CA PHE A 18 29.06 13.85 -20.87
C PHE A 18 28.62 14.35 -19.48
N ILE A 19 29.14 15.49 -19.03
CA ILE A 19 28.86 15.98 -17.67
C ILE A 19 27.37 16.25 -17.43
N HIS A 20 26.62 16.66 -18.45
CA HIS A 20 25.18 16.85 -18.40
C HIS A 20 24.44 15.54 -18.04
N ARG A 21 24.97 14.37 -18.47
CA ARG A 21 24.39 13.07 -18.11
C ARG A 21 24.60 12.75 -16.64
N ALA A 22 25.77 13.14 -16.09
CA ALA A 22 26.04 12.97 -14.66
C ALA A 22 25.09 13.82 -13.80
N TRP A 23 24.87 15.08 -14.17
CA TRP A 23 23.91 15.95 -13.50
C TRP A 23 22.48 15.42 -13.60
N LEU A 24 22.02 14.99 -14.77
CA LEU A 24 20.71 14.38 -14.95
C LEU A 24 20.56 13.10 -14.11
N LEU A 25 21.61 12.28 -14.04
CA LEU A 25 21.61 11.06 -13.24
C LEU A 25 21.55 11.38 -11.74
N LEU A 26 22.29 12.40 -11.27
CA LEU A 26 22.26 12.87 -9.90
C LEU A 26 20.85 13.32 -9.51
N GLY A 27 20.22 14.21 -10.29
CA GLY A 27 18.86 14.66 -10.02
C GLY A 27 17.84 13.51 -10.01
N LYS A 28 17.98 12.55 -10.94
CA LYS A 28 17.14 11.33 -10.96
C LYS A 28 17.36 10.45 -9.73
N ALA A 29 18.58 10.31 -9.26
CA ALA A 29 18.92 9.54 -8.06
C ALA A 29 18.34 10.21 -6.80
N GLN A 30 18.44 11.53 -6.65
CA GLN A 30 17.84 12.32 -5.59
C GLN A 30 16.30 12.17 -5.59
N TYR A 31 15.67 12.26 -6.78
CA TYR A 31 14.23 12.03 -6.93
C TYR A 31 13.82 10.62 -6.45
N GLN A 32 14.56 9.58 -6.86
CA GLN A 32 14.27 8.20 -6.46
C GLN A 32 14.50 7.95 -4.97
N LYS A 33 15.39 8.70 -4.35
CA LYS A 33 15.62 8.67 -2.90
C LYS A 33 14.50 9.35 -2.11
N GLY A 34 13.67 10.19 -2.77
CA GLY A 34 12.63 10.99 -2.15
C GLY A 34 13.06 12.43 -1.78
N ASP A 35 14.31 12.81 -2.09
CA ASP A 35 14.85 14.14 -1.83
C ASP A 35 14.39 15.10 -2.94
N PHE A 36 13.09 15.37 -3.00
CA PHE A 36 12.47 16.14 -4.09
C PHE A 36 12.95 17.59 -4.16
N PRO A 37 13.19 18.32 -3.04
CA PRO A 37 13.70 19.69 -3.09
C PRO A 37 15.11 19.77 -3.69
N GLU A 38 16.01 18.87 -3.30
CA GLU A 38 17.38 18.79 -3.84
C GLU A 38 17.37 18.37 -5.30
N ALA A 39 16.53 17.41 -5.66
CA ALA A 39 16.34 17.03 -7.05
C ALA A 39 15.85 18.22 -7.90
N ALA A 40 14.90 19.00 -7.40
CA ALA A 40 14.39 20.20 -8.07
C ALA A 40 15.48 21.24 -8.24
N SER A 41 16.31 21.48 -7.22
CA SER A 41 17.46 22.38 -7.31
C SER A 41 18.46 21.93 -8.37
N THR A 42 18.78 20.64 -8.39
CA THR A 42 19.67 20.04 -9.40
C THR A 42 19.12 20.21 -10.82
N PHE A 43 17.83 19.90 -11.05
CA PHE A 43 17.23 20.08 -12.38
C PHE A 43 17.11 21.56 -12.77
N SER A 44 16.80 22.45 -11.84
CA SER A 44 16.80 23.90 -12.09
C SER A 44 18.18 24.42 -12.47
N TYR A 45 19.24 23.90 -11.84
CA TYR A 45 20.62 24.20 -12.22
C TYR A 45 20.91 23.75 -13.65
N ILE A 46 20.50 22.53 -14.03
CA ILE A 46 20.67 22.00 -15.40
C ILE A 46 19.96 22.89 -16.41
N VAL A 47 18.72 23.30 -16.14
CA VAL A 47 17.94 24.18 -17.03
C VAL A 47 18.68 25.50 -17.30
N ARG A 48 19.30 26.09 -16.26
CA ARG A 48 20.06 27.34 -16.40
C ARG A 48 21.41 27.14 -17.09
N LEU A 49 22.12 26.03 -16.78
CA LEU A 49 23.47 25.79 -17.29
C LEU A 49 23.45 25.44 -18.80
N TYR A 50 22.45 24.66 -19.22
CA TYR A 50 22.33 24.16 -20.60
C TYR A 50 21.28 24.91 -21.41
N ASP A 51 21.05 26.17 -21.09
CA ASP A 51 20.17 27.05 -21.86
C ASP A 51 20.58 27.05 -23.34
N GLY A 52 19.62 26.83 -24.24
CA GLY A 52 19.86 26.65 -25.68
C GLY A 52 20.12 25.20 -26.15
N GLN A 53 20.31 24.23 -25.23
CA GLN A 53 20.37 22.80 -25.57
C GLN A 53 19.04 22.13 -25.32
N THR A 54 18.10 22.28 -26.24
CA THR A 54 16.68 21.90 -26.09
C THR A 54 16.45 20.47 -25.56
N ASN A 55 17.27 19.50 -26.00
CA ASN A 55 17.13 18.11 -25.56
C ASN A 55 17.40 17.93 -24.05
N ILE A 56 18.48 18.54 -23.54
CA ILE A 56 18.89 18.44 -22.14
C ILE A 56 17.93 19.23 -21.27
N THR A 57 17.62 20.46 -21.70
CA THR A 57 16.71 21.36 -20.99
C THR A 57 15.31 20.78 -20.90
N SER A 58 14.78 20.19 -21.98
CA SER A 58 13.47 19.53 -21.97
C SER A 58 13.44 18.32 -21.02
N GLU A 59 14.48 17.49 -21.01
CA GLU A 59 14.55 16.37 -20.07
C GLU A 59 14.59 16.84 -18.61
N ALA A 60 15.39 17.88 -18.33
CA ALA A 60 15.48 18.47 -16.99
C ALA A 60 14.13 19.10 -16.55
N LEU A 61 13.43 19.83 -17.44
CA LEU A 61 12.10 20.41 -17.15
C LEU A 61 11.05 19.34 -16.87
N ILE A 62 11.06 18.22 -17.61
CA ILE A 62 10.16 17.09 -17.35
C ILE A 62 10.38 16.52 -15.95
N TRP A 63 11.63 16.34 -15.53
CA TRP A 63 11.95 15.85 -14.19
C TRP A 63 11.67 16.90 -13.11
N LEU A 64 11.91 18.17 -13.39
CA LEU A 64 11.58 19.29 -12.49
C LEU A 64 10.08 19.34 -12.20
N SER A 65 9.24 19.22 -13.23
CA SER A 65 7.79 19.09 -13.06
C SER A 65 7.38 17.93 -12.18
N ARG A 66 8.05 16.77 -12.31
CA ARG A 66 7.81 15.62 -11.42
C ARG A 66 8.17 15.92 -9.97
N CYS A 67 9.28 16.61 -9.73
CA CYS A 67 9.67 17.04 -8.39
C CYS A 67 8.61 17.98 -7.79
N TYR A 68 8.18 18.98 -8.53
CA TYR A 68 7.15 19.91 -8.09
C TYR A 68 5.80 19.23 -7.84
N SER A 69 5.39 18.30 -8.70
CA SER A 69 4.19 17.51 -8.47
C SER A 69 4.27 16.66 -7.20
N ALA A 70 5.44 16.08 -6.89
CA ALA A 70 5.67 15.30 -5.68
C ALA A 70 5.66 16.17 -4.40
N LEU A 71 6.08 17.44 -4.51
CA LEU A 71 6.01 18.43 -3.44
C LEU A 71 4.61 19.07 -3.29
N GLY A 72 3.67 18.77 -4.19
CA GLY A 72 2.35 19.41 -4.22
C GLY A 72 2.34 20.82 -4.85
N TRP A 73 3.45 21.26 -5.44
CA TRP A 73 3.58 22.58 -6.08
C TRP A 73 3.07 22.50 -7.52
N GLN A 74 1.75 22.44 -7.64
CA GLN A 74 1.09 22.18 -8.93
C GLN A 74 1.31 23.30 -9.95
N TYR A 75 1.37 24.55 -9.49
CA TYR A 75 1.60 25.71 -10.34
C TYR A 75 2.99 25.70 -10.99
N ASP A 76 4.01 25.42 -10.19
CA ASP A 76 5.40 25.32 -10.67
C ASP A 76 5.59 24.11 -11.59
N ALA A 77 4.85 23.01 -11.32
CA ALA A 77 4.86 21.84 -12.17
C ALA A 77 4.28 22.14 -13.56
N GLU A 78 3.21 22.92 -13.63
CA GLU A 78 2.61 23.38 -14.89
C GLU A 78 3.54 24.30 -15.65
N ASP A 79 4.14 25.28 -14.99
CA ASP A 79 5.11 26.21 -15.61
C ASP A 79 6.27 25.43 -16.22
N ALA A 80 6.86 24.49 -15.49
CA ALA A 80 7.95 23.66 -15.99
C ALA A 80 7.55 22.88 -17.25
N LEU A 81 6.32 22.33 -17.30
CA LEU A 81 5.82 21.60 -18.48
C LEU A 81 5.54 22.53 -19.67
N ASN A 82 5.00 23.72 -19.41
CA ASN A 82 4.71 24.71 -20.46
C ASN A 82 5.98 25.25 -21.12
N ARG A 83 7.10 25.26 -20.40
CA ARG A 83 8.42 25.64 -20.94
C ARG A 83 9.04 24.58 -21.85
N VAL A 84 8.51 23.34 -21.84
CA VAL A 84 8.95 22.29 -22.78
C VAL A 84 8.39 22.61 -24.17
N ASN A 85 9.30 22.83 -25.13
CA ASN A 85 8.89 23.06 -26.51
C ASN A 85 8.45 21.71 -27.16
N ASN A 86 7.15 21.54 -27.31
CA ASN A 86 6.55 20.32 -27.86
C ASN A 86 6.90 20.09 -29.33
N ASP A 87 7.08 21.14 -30.13
CA ASP A 87 7.36 21.03 -31.57
C ASP A 87 8.75 20.46 -31.86
N SER A 88 9.70 20.68 -30.93
CA SER A 88 11.07 20.18 -31.03
C SER A 88 11.37 19.04 -30.04
N LEU A 89 10.36 18.46 -29.39
CA LEU A 89 10.55 17.41 -28.39
C LEU A 89 11.01 16.10 -29.03
N PRO A 90 12.18 15.54 -28.63
CA PRO A 90 12.63 14.25 -29.14
C PRO A 90 11.63 13.15 -28.88
N LEU A 91 11.49 12.20 -29.81
CA LEU A 91 10.61 11.04 -29.64
C LEU A 91 10.91 10.22 -28.36
N SER A 92 12.17 10.20 -27.94
CA SER A 92 12.59 9.56 -26.68
C SER A 92 11.99 10.20 -25.43
N LEU A 93 11.68 11.49 -25.46
CA LEU A 93 11.09 12.25 -24.36
C LEU A 93 9.56 12.36 -24.43
N ALA A 94 8.94 11.93 -25.55
CA ALA A 94 7.48 12.04 -25.73
C ALA A 94 6.66 11.24 -24.69
N VAL A 95 7.17 10.07 -24.26
CA VAL A 95 6.52 9.25 -23.21
C VAL A 95 6.81 9.82 -21.82
N PRO A 96 8.07 10.13 -21.43
CA PRO A 96 8.36 10.85 -20.20
C PRO A 96 7.55 12.13 -20.01
N TYR A 97 7.43 12.96 -21.05
CA TYR A 97 6.62 14.17 -21.03
C TYR A 97 5.14 13.86 -20.78
N ALA A 98 4.55 12.96 -21.55
CA ALA A 98 3.17 12.54 -21.33
C ALA A 98 2.93 11.99 -19.92
N SER A 99 3.87 11.21 -19.39
CA SER A 99 3.80 10.69 -18.03
C SER A 99 3.86 11.80 -16.97
N ALA A 100 4.72 12.80 -17.14
CA ALA A 100 4.82 13.95 -16.23
C ALA A 100 3.56 14.81 -16.28
N THR A 101 3.06 15.12 -17.49
CA THR A 101 1.81 15.88 -17.69
C THR A 101 0.61 15.14 -17.09
N GLY A 102 0.49 13.84 -17.32
CA GLY A 102 -0.56 13.02 -16.71
C GLY A 102 -0.51 13.04 -15.19
N ASN A 103 0.68 12.93 -14.60
CA ASN A 103 0.86 13.01 -13.14
C ASN A 103 0.46 14.38 -12.57
N TYR A 104 0.91 15.45 -13.19
CA TYR A 104 0.52 16.82 -12.82
C TYR A 104 -1.00 17.02 -12.88
N LEU A 105 -1.64 16.61 -13.98
CA LEU A 105 -3.09 16.75 -14.17
C LEU A 105 -3.90 15.93 -13.15
N LEU A 106 -3.41 14.75 -12.76
CA LEU A 106 -4.01 13.96 -11.68
C LEU A 106 -3.90 14.68 -10.33
N GLY A 107 -2.73 15.22 -10.00
CA GLY A 107 -2.51 15.98 -8.77
C GLY A 107 -3.36 17.25 -8.71
N SER A 108 -3.66 17.86 -9.85
CA SER A 108 -4.55 19.00 -10.01
C SER A 108 -6.04 18.63 -10.14
N GLN A 109 -6.40 17.35 -9.99
CA GLN A 109 -7.75 16.80 -10.12
C GLN A 109 -8.40 17.02 -11.51
N ARG A 110 -7.61 17.34 -12.52
CA ARG A 110 -8.06 17.52 -13.92
C ARG A 110 -8.11 16.16 -14.64
N TYR A 111 -8.93 15.24 -14.11
CA TYR A 111 -8.96 13.83 -14.52
C TYR A 111 -9.26 13.60 -16.00
N LYS A 112 -10.19 14.37 -16.58
CA LYS A 112 -10.56 14.24 -18.00
C LYS A 112 -9.38 14.54 -18.91
N GLU A 113 -8.61 15.55 -18.58
CA GLU A 113 -7.44 15.96 -19.35
C GLU A 113 -6.25 15.01 -19.17
N ALA A 114 -6.15 14.36 -18.01
CA ALA A 114 -5.10 13.38 -17.73
C ALA A 114 -5.19 12.12 -18.61
N ILE A 115 -6.40 11.70 -19.00
CA ILE A 115 -6.64 10.45 -19.74
C ILE A 115 -5.76 10.31 -20.99
N PRO A 116 -5.76 11.23 -21.98
CA PRO A 116 -4.98 11.04 -23.19
C PRO A 116 -3.49 10.92 -22.93
N HIS A 117 -2.96 11.59 -21.93
CA HIS A 117 -1.56 11.52 -21.53
C HIS A 117 -1.23 10.17 -20.87
N LEU A 118 -2.09 9.69 -20.00
CA LEU A 118 -1.96 8.37 -19.36
C LEU A 118 -2.09 7.24 -20.38
N GLU A 119 -3.01 7.34 -21.34
CA GLU A 119 -3.16 6.35 -22.41
C GLU A 119 -1.93 6.31 -23.32
N LYS A 120 -1.39 7.48 -23.71
CA LYS A 120 -0.14 7.57 -24.46
C LYS A 120 1.00 6.92 -23.70
N THR A 121 1.10 7.17 -22.39
CA THR A 121 2.11 6.56 -21.51
C THR A 121 1.93 5.05 -21.45
N ALA A 122 0.72 4.56 -21.11
CA ALA A 122 0.44 3.14 -20.99
C ALA A 122 0.65 2.37 -22.29
N LYS A 123 0.30 2.94 -23.45
CA LYS A 123 0.48 2.32 -24.76
C LYS A 123 1.95 2.12 -25.10
N ASN A 124 2.79 3.12 -24.81
CA ASN A 124 4.19 3.16 -25.25
C ASN A 124 5.19 2.67 -24.17
N GLU A 125 4.75 2.43 -22.94
CA GLU A 125 5.61 1.91 -21.87
C GLU A 125 6.11 0.49 -22.24
N LYS A 126 7.43 0.31 -22.19
CA LYS A 126 8.09 -0.96 -22.54
C LYS A 126 8.17 -1.92 -21.36
N ASN A 127 8.34 -1.39 -20.15
CA ASN A 127 8.40 -2.20 -18.93
C ASN A 127 6.98 -2.68 -18.59
N LYS A 128 6.76 -4.00 -18.60
CA LYS A 128 5.45 -4.62 -18.33
C LYS A 128 4.87 -4.25 -16.97
N GLN A 129 5.72 -4.12 -15.95
CA GLN A 129 5.27 -3.76 -14.60
C GLN A 129 4.83 -2.30 -14.54
N GLN A 130 5.60 -1.38 -15.12
CA GLN A 130 5.22 0.04 -15.20
C GLN A 130 3.97 0.22 -16.08
N LYS A 131 3.89 -0.51 -17.17
CA LYS A 131 2.71 -0.54 -18.03
C LYS A 131 1.45 -0.98 -17.27
N ALA A 132 1.56 -2.00 -16.44
CA ALA A 132 0.46 -2.45 -15.59
C ALA A 132 0.04 -1.37 -14.59
N ARG A 133 1.00 -0.70 -13.93
CA ARG A 133 0.72 0.44 -13.04
C ARG A 133 0.01 1.59 -13.76
N CYS A 134 0.43 1.92 -14.99
CA CYS A 134 -0.24 2.96 -15.80
C CYS A 134 -1.68 2.57 -16.13
N TYR A 135 -1.95 1.31 -16.50
CA TYR A 135 -3.33 0.87 -16.74
C TYR A 135 -4.15 0.81 -15.46
N TYR A 136 -3.54 0.50 -14.32
CA TYR A 136 -4.22 0.53 -13.02
C TYR A 136 -4.65 1.97 -12.68
N LEU A 137 -3.75 2.92 -12.85
CA LEU A 137 -4.01 4.35 -12.65
C LEU A 137 -5.10 4.88 -13.61
N LEU A 138 -5.07 4.46 -14.89
CA LEU A 138 -6.14 4.73 -15.84
C LEU A 138 -7.48 4.17 -15.37
N GLY A 139 -7.50 2.95 -14.85
CA GLY A 139 -8.70 2.34 -14.28
C GLY A 139 -9.28 3.17 -13.14
N GLN A 140 -8.44 3.62 -12.21
CA GLN A 140 -8.84 4.50 -11.10
C GLN A 140 -9.38 5.85 -11.63
N THR A 141 -8.70 6.45 -12.62
CA THR A 141 -9.12 7.72 -13.22
C THR A 141 -10.48 7.59 -13.90
N TYR A 142 -10.73 6.52 -14.66
CA TYR A 142 -12.04 6.25 -15.24
C TYR A 142 -13.11 5.98 -14.20
N GLN A 143 -12.76 5.32 -13.09
CA GLN A 143 -13.68 5.08 -11.96
C GLN A 143 -14.10 6.40 -11.30
N LEU A 144 -13.17 7.34 -11.08
CA LEU A 144 -13.48 8.68 -10.56
C LEU A 144 -14.38 9.49 -11.50
N LEU A 145 -14.25 9.28 -12.81
CA LEU A 145 -15.10 9.92 -13.83
C LEU A 145 -16.43 9.19 -14.07
N GLN A 146 -16.72 8.16 -13.26
CA GLN A 146 -17.94 7.34 -13.39
C GLN A 146 -18.09 6.68 -14.77
N GLN A 147 -16.98 6.22 -15.33
CA GLN A 147 -16.90 5.49 -16.60
C GLN A 147 -16.55 4.00 -16.35
N PRO A 148 -17.53 3.18 -15.90
CA PRO A 148 -17.24 1.83 -15.39
C PRO A 148 -16.70 0.88 -16.47
N GLU A 149 -17.14 1.00 -17.72
CA GLU A 149 -16.69 0.11 -18.80
C GLU A 149 -15.20 0.33 -19.12
N GLN A 150 -14.76 1.58 -19.23
CA GLN A 150 -13.37 1.94 -19.49
C GLN A 150 -12.47 1.57 -18.29
N ALA A 151 -12.97 1.77 -17.08
CA ALA A 151 -12.30 1.34 -15.85
C ALA A 151 -12.10 -0.19 -15.83
N TYR A 152 -13.17 -0.95 -16.08
CA TYR A 152 -13.13 -2.42 -16.13
C TYR A 152 -12.14 -2.93 -17.20
N GLN A 153 -12.16 -2.33 -18.41
CA GLN A 153 -11.22 -2.70 -19.47
C GLN A 153 -9.77 -2.40 -19.09
N SER A 154 -9.54 -1.26 -18.43
CA SER A 154 -8.19 -0.88 -17.95
C SER A 154 -7.67 -1.87 -16.92
N TYR A 155 -8.47 -2.22 -15.90
CA TYR A 155 -8.11 -3.27 -14.94
C TYR A 155 -7.95 -4.66 -15.58
N SER A 156 -8.72 -4.98 -16.64
CA SER A 156 -8.53 -6.21 -17.40
C SER A 156 -7.16 -6.26 -18.10
N LYS A 157 -6.68 -5.12 -18.61
CA LYS A 157 -5.34 -5.00 -19.20
C LYS A 157 -4.25 -5.19 -18.14
N VAL A 158 -4.44 -4.68 -16.91
CA VAL A 158 -3.53 -4.92 -15.80
C VAL A 158 -3.33 -6.42 -15.57
N ILE A 159 -4.43 -7.15 -15.41
CA ILE A 159 -4.40 -8.59 -15.12
C ILE A 159 -3.72 -9.39 -16.24
N ARG A 160 -3.94 -9.00 -17.51
CA ARG A 160 -3.33 -9.67 -18.69
C ARG A 160 -1.82 -9.47 -18.77
N LEU A 161 -1.29 -8.39 -18.20
CA LEU A 161 0.15 -8.11 -18.18
C LEU A 161 0.92 -8.94 -17.16
N ASN A 162 0.20 -9.71 -16.33
CA ASN A 162 0.76 -10.54 -15.26
C ASN A 162 1.72 -9.75 -14.34
N PRO A 163 1.23 -8.70 -13.66
CA PRO A 163 2.01 -7.89 -12.74
C PRO A 163 2.27 -8.66 -11.43
N PRO A 164 2.98 -8.08 -10.45
CA PRO A 164 3.07 -8.62 -9.11
C PRO A 164 1.68 -8.94 -8.54
N TYR A 165 1.62 -9.99 -7.69
CA TYR A 165 0.37 -10.58 -7.21
C TYR A 165 -0.60 -9.56 -6.60
N GLU A 166 -0.09 -8.68 -5.75
CA GLU A 166 -0.86 -7.63 -5.07
C GLU A 166 -1.59 -6.70 -6.07
N LEU A 167 -0.88 -6.25 -7.11
CA LEU A 167 -1.48 -5.39 -8.13
C LEU A 167 -2.52 -6.14 -8.97
N ALA A 168 -2.29 -7.43 -9.25
CA ALA A 168 -3.26 -8.26 -9.96
C ALA A 168 -4.52 -8.51 -9.12
N LEU A 169 -4.37 -8.75 -7.82
CA LEU A 169 -5.48 -8.93 -6.89
C LEU A 169 -6.27 -7.64 -6.74
N SER A 170 -5.60 -6.51 -6.47
CA SER A 170 -6.23 -5.19 -6.39
C SER A 170 -7.02 -4.84 -7.66
N ALA A 171 -6.46 -5.13 -8.84
CA ALA A 171 -7.18 -4.90 -10.09
C ALA A 171 -8.46 -5.76 -10.21
N ARG A 172 -8.46 -7.00 -9.71
CA ARG A 172 -9.66 -7.86 -9.69
C ARG A 172 -10.71 -7.32 -8.73
N ILE A 173 -10.30 -6.85 -7.56
CA ILE A 173 -11.19 -6.25 -6.57
C ILE A 173 -11.86 -5.01 -7.16
N ARG A 174 -11.07 -4.10 -7.74
CA ARG A 174 -11.60 -2.90 -8.41
C ARG A 174 -12.55 -3.23 -9.57
N GLN A 175 -12.34 -4.32 -10.28
CA GLN A 175 -13.32 -4.78 -11.29
C GLN A 175 -14.68 -5.11 -10.68
N THR A 176 -14.72 -5.67 -9.48
CA THR A 176 -15.98 -5.96 -8.76
C THR A 176 -16.68 -4.71 -8.26
N GLU A 177 -15.94 -3.64 -8.00
CA GLU A 177 -16.51 -2.35 -7.61
C GLU A 177 -17.17 -1.63 -8.79
N VAL A 178 -16.48 -1.61 -9.94
CA VAL A 178 -16.96 -0.83 -11.11
C VAL A 178 -18.02 -1.56 -11.92
N MET A 179 -17.90 -2.88 -12.06
CA MET A 179 -18.85 -3.72 -12.82
C MET A 179 -19.03 -5.08 -12.14
N PRO A 180 -19.70 -5.14 -11.00
CA PRO A 180 -19.82 -6.37 -10.21
C PRO A 180 -20.62 -7.48 -10.93
N THR A 181 -21.53 -7.12 -11.85
CA THR A 181 -22.32 -8.08 -12.64
C THR A 181 -21.58 -8.66 -13.83
N ALA A 182 -20.50 -8.01 -14.28
CA ALA A 182 -19.72 -8.48 -15.41
C ALA A 182 -19.01 -9.81 -15.11
N ASN A 183 -19.45 -10.90 -15.78
CA ASN A 183 -18.90 -12.24 -15.57
C ASN A 183 -19.00 -12.76 -14.10
N SER A 184 -20.04 -12.37 -13.35
CA SER A 184 -20.20 -12.63 -11.93
C SER A 184 -19.89 -14.09 -11.53
N ARG A 185 -20.45 -15.09 -12.21
CA ARG A 185 -20.18 -16.52 -11.91
C ARG A 185 -18.69 -16.91 -12.01
N LYS A 186 -17.96 -16.38 -13.03
CA LYS A 186 -16.53 -16.67 -13.17
C LYS A 186 -15.71 -15.96 -12.09
N ILE A 187 -16.08 -14.74 -11.73
CA ILE A 187 -15.42 -13.94 -10.70
C ILE A 187 -15.64 -14.59 -9.35
N THR A 188 -16.89 -14.93 -8.98
CA THR A 188 -17.23 -15.63 -7.74
C THR A 188 -16.44 -16.93 -7.60
N GLY A 189 -16.43 -17.77 -8.64
CA GLY A 189 -15.68 -19.04 -8.61
C GLY A 189 -14.18 -18.86 -8.44
N LYS A 190 -13.59 -17.78 -9.00
CA LYS A 190 -12.18 -17.46 -8.80
C LYS A 190 -11.91 -16.93 -7.40
N LEU A 191 -12.73 -16.00 -6.90
CA LEU A 191 -12.58 -15.44 -5.55
C LEU A 191 -12.73 -16.51 -4.47
N LEU A 192 -13.70 -17.44 -4.64
CA LEU A 192 -13.85 -18.58 -3.74
C LEU A 192 -12.66 -19.57 -3.77
N ARG A 193 -11.97 -19.70 -4.89
CA ARG A 193 -10.72 -20.47 -4.94
C ARG A 193 -9.59 -19.72 -4.23
N LEU A 194 -9.50 -18.40 -4.45
CA LEU A 194 -8.50 -17.58 -3.78
C LEU A 194 -8.69 -17.54 -2.26
N SER A 195 -9.94 -17.56 -1.76
CA SER A 195 -10.21 -17.57 -0.32
C SER A 195 -9.86 -18.89 0.39
N LYS A 196 -9.64 -19.97 -0.37
CA LYS A 196 -9.23 -21.27 0.14
C LYS A 196 -7.72 -21.53 0.07
N ASP A 197 -6.97 -20.66 -0.60
CA ASP A 197 -5.53 -20.78 -0.75
C ASP A 197 -4.84 -20.09 0.43
N GLU A 198 -4.09 -20.84 1.22
CA GLU A 198 -3.35 -20.38 2.40
C GLU A 198 -2.41 -19.19 2.11
N LYS A 199 -1.93 -19.08 0.86
CA LYS A 199 -1.09 -17.94 0.42
C LYS A 199 -1.83 -16.60 0.49
N ASN A 200 -3.14 -16.62 0.57
CA ASN A 200 -3.99 -15.43 0.56
C ASN A 200 -4.53 -15.06 1.93
N GLU A 201 -4.03 -15.65 2.98
CA GLU A 201 -4.49 -15.40 4.36
C GLU A 201 -4.45 -13.91 4.71
N GLU A 202 -3.41 -13.19 4.28
CA GLU A 202 -3.27 -11.75 4.49
C GLU A 202 -4.22 -10.87 3.64
N TYR A 203 -4.89 -11.46 2.63
CA TYR A 203 -5.78 -10.75 1.70
C TYR A 203 -7.24 -11.23 1.78
N LEU A 204 -7.58 -12.04 2.78
CA LEU A 204 -8.93 -12.61 2.91
C LEU A 204 -9.99 -11.52 3.05
N ASP A 205 -9.70 -10.45 3.78
CA ASP A 205 -10.56 -9.28 3.91
C ASP A 205 -10.95 -8.68 2.55
N GLN A 206 -9.94 -8.43 1.70
CA GLN A 206 -10.16 -7.89 0.36
C GLN A 206 -10.90 -8.88 -0.57
N ILE A 207 -10.61 -10.17 -0.45
CA ILE A 207 -11.27 -11.21 -1.25
C ILE A 207 -12.74 -11.34 -0.87
N TYR A 208 -13.06 -11.34 0.43
CA TYR A 208 -14.45 -11.37 0.90
C TYR A 208 -15.20 -10.08 0.64
N TYR A 209 -14.51 -8.92 0.66
CA TYR A 209 -15.07 -7.65 0.20
C TYR A 209 -15.52 -7.74 -1.26
N ALA A 210 -14.65 -8.25 -2.14
CA ALA A 210 -14.98 -8.43 -3.55
C ALA A 210 -16.13 -9.42 -3.76
N LEU A 211 -16.20 -10.50 -2.97
CA LEU A 211 -17.32 -11.46 -2.99
C LEU A 211 -18.62 -10.78 -2.58
N GLY A 212 -18.60 -9.99 -1.51
CA GLY A 212 -19.74 -9.22 -1.03
C GLY A 212 -20.29 -8.27 -2.10
N ASN A 213 -19.40 -7.55 -2.80
CA ASN A 213 -19.78 -6.65 -3.89
C ASN A 213 -20.50 -7.39 -5.04
N VAL A 214 -20.02 -8.58 -5.42
CA VAL A 214 -20.65 -9.40 -6.46
C VAL A 214 -22.02 -9.91 -6.02
N TYR A 215 -22.16 -10.37 -4.77
CA TYR A 215 -23.44 -10.81 -4.22
C TYR A 215 -24.45 -9.66 -4.11
N LEU A 216 -24.00 -8.50 -3.64
CA LEU A 216 -24.83 -7.30 -3.51
C LEU A 216 -25.38 -6.85 -4.86
N ALA A 217 -24.53 -6.86 -5.88
CA ALA A 217 -24.96 -6.54 -7.25
C ALA A 217 -25.93 -7.58 -7.84
N GLY A 218 -25.81 -8.85 -7.40
CA GLY A 218 -26.76 -9.91 -7.69
C GLY A 218 -28.07 -9.82 -6.89
N LYS A 219 -28.24 -8.75 -6.06
CA LYS A 219 -29.36 -8.55 -5.14
C LYS A 219 -29.48 -9.61 -4.04
N ASP A 220 -28.42 -10.37 -3.80
CA ASP A 220 -28.35 -11.31 -2.68
C ASP A 220 -27.68 -10.64 -1.47
N THR A 221 -28.46 -9.82 -0.76
CA THR A 221 -27.98 -9.07 0.40
C THR A 221 -27.57 -9.97 1.56
N ALA A 222 -28.20 -11.14 1.70
CA ALA A 222 -27.87 -12.07 2.78
C ALA A 222 -26.47 -12.69 2.58
N GLN A 223 -26.15 -13.14 1.37
CA GLN A 223 -24.82 -13.64 1.06
C GLN A 223 -23.77 -12.50 1.08
N ALA A 224 -24.15 -11.28 0.67
CA ALA A 224 -23.26 -10.12 0.75
C ALA A 224 -22.87 -9.80 2.19
N LEU A 225 -23.85 -9.70 3.11
CA LEU A 225 -23.60 -9.50 4.54
C LEU A 225 -22.72 -10.61 5.13
N SER A 226 -23.03 -11.87 4.84
CA SER A 226 -22.21 -13.01 5.30
C SER A 226 -20.77 -12.93 4.79
N ALA A 227 -20.57 -12.51 3.54
CA ALA A 227 -19.24 -12.34 2.97
C ALA A 227 -18.46 -11.20 3.67
N TYR A 228 -19.09 -10.04 3.86
CA TYR A 228 -18.45 -8.92 4.55
C TYR A 228 -18.09 -9.26 6.01
N HIS A 229 -18.96 -9.92 6.75
CA HIS A 229 -18.66 -10.38 8.10
C HIS A 229 -17.48 -11.37 8.14
N LYS A 230 -17.46 -12.33 7.21
CA LYS A 230 -16.31 -13.24 7.08
C LYS A 230 -15.01 -12.51 6.74
N GLY A 231 -15.08 -11.46 5.94
CA GLY A 231 -13.93 -10.61 5.64
C GLY A 231 -13.38 -9.92 6.89
N ILE A 232 -14.25 -9.40 7.74
CA ILE A 232 -13.88 -8.76 9.00
C ILE A 232 -13.29 -9.79 9.99
N GLU A 233 -13.95 -10.95 10.13
CA GLU A 233 -13.50 -12.05 11.01
C GLU A 233 -12.13 -12.58 10.60
N LYS A 234 -11.90 -12.74 9.29
CA LYS A 234 -10.66 -13.29 8.73
C LYS A 234 -9.57 -12.26 8.48
N SER A 235 -9.84 -10.98 8.73
CA SER A 235 -8.84 -9.93 8.57
C SER A 235 -7.74 -10.10 9.61
N THR A 236 -6.52 -10.34 9.15
CA THR A 236 -5.32 -10.46 10.00
C THR A 236 -4.71 -9.10 10.33
N ARG A 237 -5.05 -8.07 9.55
CA ARG A 237 -4.57 -6.70 9.70
C ARG A 237 -5.72 -5.80 10.15
N ASN A 238 -5.53 -5.08 11.25
CA ASN A 238 -6.44 -4.00 11.64
C ASN A 238 -6.08 -2.74 10.84
N GLY A 239 -6.27 -2.80 9.52
CA GLY A 239 -5.88 -1.76 8.58
C GLY A 239 -7.07 -1.14 7.84
N VAL A 240 -6.75 -0.31 6.85
CA VAL A 240 -7.74 0.41 6.03
C VAL A 240 -8.71 -0.53 5.33
N GLU A 241 -8.28 -1.72 4.92
CA GLU A 241 -9.11 -2.73 4.24
C GLU A 241 -10.25 -3.21 5.13
N LYS A 242 -9.97 -3.48 6.41
CA LYS A 242 -11.01 -3.79 7.41
C LYS A 242 -11.92 -2.60 7.63
N GLY A 243 -11.38 -1.39 7.67
CA GLY A 243 -12.14 -0.16 7.76
C GLY A 243 -13.13 0.02 6.58
N ILE A 244 -12.71 -0.30 5.36
CA ILE A 244 -13.58 -0.28 4.17
C ILE A 244 -14.70 -1.31 4.26
N LEU A 245 -14.43 -2.51 4.79
CA LEU A 245 -15.45 -3.52 5.04
C LEU A 245 -16.50 -3.01 6.05
N GLN A 246 -16.05 -2.43 7.15
CA GLN A 246 -16.95 -1.85 8.17
C GLN A 246 -17.76 -0.68 7.60
N LEU A 247 -17.13 0.20 6.81
CA LEU A 247 -17.82 1.28 6.13
C LEU A 247 -18.91 0.76 5.19
N THR A 248 -18.60 -0.28 4.41
CA THR A 248 -19.55 -0.89 3.47
C THR A 248 -20.73 -1.53 4.20
N LEU A 249 -20.47 -2.23 5.30
CA LEU A 249 -21.51 -2.77 6.17
C LEU A 249 -22.35 -1.67 6.80
N GLY A 250 -21.75 -0.62 7.34
CA GLY A 250 -22.44 0.52 7.89
C GLY A 250 -23.40 1.16 6.90
N ASN A 251 -22.93 1.40 5.66
CA ASN A 251 -23.75 1.92 4.58
C ASN A 251 -24.93 0.99 4.22
N LEU A 252 -24.71 -0.32 4.22
CA LEU A 252 -25.73 -1.30 3.92
C LEU A 252 -26.79 -1.38 5.05
N TYR A 253 -26.35 -1.39 6.32
CA TYR A 253 -27.25 -1.35 7.46
C TYR A 253 -28.04 -0.04 7.55
N TRP A 254 -27.41 1.09 7.26
CA TRP A 254 -28.10 2.38 7.14
C TRP A 254 -29.22 2.35 6.11
N GLN A 255 -28.98 1.78 4.91
CA GLN A 255 -29.98 1.63 3.87
C GLN A 255 -31.15 0.71 4.30
N GLN A 256 -30.87 -0.26 5.18
CA GLN A 256 -31.87 -1.19 5.71
C GLN A 256 -32.57 -0.66 6.96
N ALA A 257 -32.30 0.58 7.38
CA ALA A 257 -32.79 1.17 8.63
C ALA A 257 -32.41 0.38 9.91
N ARG A 258 -31.32 -0.41 9.83
CA ARG A 258 -30.73 -1.14 10.96
C ARG A 258 -29.72 -0.25 11.66
N TYR A 259 -30.23 0.74 12.36
CA TYR A 259 -29.43 1.84 12.90
C TYR A 259 -28.42 1.43 13.96
N ALA A 260 -28.75 0.47 14.81
CA ALA A 260 -27.86 -0.02 15.86
C ALA A 260 -26.61 -0.72 15.29
N GLU A 261 -26.79 -1.53 14.24
CA GLU A 261 -25.69 -2.19 13.56
C GLU A 261 -24.89 -1.20 12.72
N ALA A 262 -25.57 -0.23 12.09
CA ALA A 262 -24.89 0.82 11.33
C ALA A 262 -23.97 1.67 12.22
N GLN A 263 -24.43 2.04 13.43
CA GLN A 263 -23.65 2.77 14.43
C GLN A 263 -22.35 2.04 14.76
N LYS A 264 -22.44 0.76 15.11
CA LYS A 264 -21.26 -0.06 15.43
C LYS A 264 -20.27 -0.13 14.29
N ALA A 265 -20.78 -0.38 13.08
CA ALA A 265 -19.95 -0.50 11.89
C ALA A 265 -19.24 0.83 11.54
N TYR A 266 -19.93 1.97 11.65
CA TYR A 266 -19.31 3.28 11.41
C TYR A 266 -18.29 3.64 12.49
N ALA A 267 -18.56 3.37 13.77
CA ALA A 267 -17.62 3.62 14.85
C ALA A 267 -16.30 2.85 14.64
N GLU A 268 -16.38 1.57 14.24
CA GLU A 268 -15.21 0.77 13.92
C GLU A 268 -14.50 1.27 12.64
N ALA A 269 -15.25 1.67 11.61
CA ALA A 269 -14.71 2.20 10.38
C ALA A 269 -13.89 3.49 10.61
N ILE A 270 -14.42 4.44 11.39
CA ILE A 270 -13.78 5.71 11.72
C ILE A 270 -12.42 5.50 12.40
N GLY A 271 -12.29 4.45 13.22
CA GLY A 271 -11.04 4.10 13.89
C GLY A 271 -9.95 3.54 12.96
N LEU A 272 -10.31 3.08 11.77
CA LEU A 272 -9.43 2.35 10.85
C LEU A 272 -9.14 3.09 9.53
N ILE A 273 -10.02 4.01 9.12
CA ILE A 273 -9.93 4.75 7.87
C ILE A 273 -9.19 6.07 8.09
N ASP A 274 -8.35 6.46 7.13
CA ASP A 274 -7.66 7.74 7.16
C ASP A 274 -8.64 8.93 7.04
N LYS A 275 -8.36 10.02 7.77
CA LYS A 275 -9.15 11.27 7.73
C LYS A 275 -9.23 11.90 6.35
N THR A 276 -8.30 11.58 5.46
CA THR A 276 -8.28 12.04 4.07
C THR A 276 -9.21 11.24 3.16
N HIS A 277 -9.80 10.14 3.67
CA HIS A 277 -10.73 9.34 2.89
C HIS A 277 -11.98 10.15 2.54
N ARG A 278 -12.44 10.02 1.29
CA ARG A 278 -13.54 10.81 0.72
C ARG A 278 -14.82 10.79 1.57
N GLU A 279 -15.15 9.66 2.14
CA GLU A 279 -16.39 9.46 2.91
C GLU A 279 -16.19 9.71 4.41
N TYR A 280 -14.98 10.06 4.88
CA TYR A 280 -14.69 10.19 6.30
C TYR A 280 -15.58 11.22 7.01
N ALA A 281 -15.76 12.40 6.42
CA ALA A 281 -16.61 13.44 6.98
C ALA A 281 -18.08 13.00 7.07
N ASP A 282 -18.59 12.37 6.01
CA ASP A 282 -19.98 11.89 5.95
C ASP A 282 -20.27 10.82 7.00
N ILE A 283 -19.36 9.85 7.17
CA ILE A 283 -19.55 8.77 8.16
C ILE A 283 -19.40 9.28 9.59
N THR A 284 -18.53 10.26 9.84
CA THR A 284 -18.42 10.88 11.17
C THR A 284 -19.72 11.58 11.54
N THR A 285 -20.27 12.40 10.65
CA THR A 285 -21.56 13.06 10.87
C THR A 285 -22.69 12.03 11.08
N ARG A 286 -22.73 10.96 10.28
CA ARG A 286 -23.73 9.89 10.46
C ARG A 286 -23.56 9.15 11.77
N SER A 287 -22.33 8.89 12.21
CA SER A 287 -22.06 8.25 13.50
C SER A 287 -22.56 9.11 14.65
N GLU A 288 -22.32 10.42 14.65
CA GLU A 288 -22.80 11.37 15.65
C GLU A 288 -24.34 11.38 15.71
N ILE A 289 -25.02 11.43 14.56
CA ILE A 289 -26.48 11.36 14.48
C ILE A 289 -27.00 10.01 15.05
N LEU A 290 -26.30 8.92 14.73
CA LEU A 290 -26.70 7.59 15.23
C LEU A 290 -26.50 7.43 16.73
N ASP A 291 -25.49 8.10 17.31
CA ASP A 291 -25.26 8.07 18.76
C ASP A 291 -26.45 8.68 19.54
N GLU A 292 -27.11 9.66 18.94
CA GLU A 292 -28.33 10.24 19.50
C GLU A 292 -29.61 9.39 19.17
N LEU A 293 -29.68 8.86 17.94
CA LEU A 293 -30.90 8.19 17.44
C LEU A 293 -31.07 6.77 18.00
N VAL A 294 -29.97 5.99 18.10
CA VAL A 294 -30.03 4.56 18.44
C VAL A 294 -30.63 4.29 19.81
N PRO A 295 -30.38 5.04 20.88
CA PRO A 295 -31.07 4.85 22.17
C PRO A 295 -32.58 4.96 22.04
N HIS A 296 -33.07 5.92 21.25
CA HIS A 296 -34.52 6.13 21.07
C HIS A 296 -35.13 5.02 20.22
N THR A 297 -34.50 4.61 19.13
CA THR A 297 -34.99 3.52 18.28
C THR A 297 -34.99 2.19 19.02
N ASN A 298 -33.96 1.90 19.81
CA ASN A 298 -33.91 0.71 20.65
C ASN A 298 -35.04 0.70 21.73
N THR A 299 -35.32 1.86 22.33
CA THR A 299 -36.42 2.00 23.28
C THR A 299 -37.77 1.75 22.61
N ILE A 300 -38.00 2.31 21.41
CA ILE A 300 -39.22 2.07 20.64
C ILE A 300 -39.37 0.59 20.32
N GLN A 301 -38.32 -0.03 19.74
CA GLN A 301 -38.36 -1.46 19.40
C GLN A 301 -38.60 -2.36 20.61
N LEU A 302 -38.01 -2.02 21.76
CA LEU A 302 -38.27 -2.73 23.02
C LEU A 302 -39.71 -2.59 23.42
N GLN A 303 -40.27 -1.37 23.41
CA GLN A 303 -41.67 -1.14 23.79
C GLN A 303 -42.65 -1.82 22.83
N ASP A 304 -42.39 -1.75 21.52
CA ASP A 304 -43.20 -2.44 20.52
C ASP A 304 -43.15 -3.97 20.72
N SER A 305 -42.01 -4.53 21.02
CA SER A 305 -41.82 -5.95 21.31
C SER A 305 -42.59 -6.35 22.60
N LEU A 306 -42.53 -5.53 23.66
CA LEU A 306 -43.25 -5.77 24.91
C LEU A 306 -44.77 -5.66 24.72
N GLN A 307 -45.24 -4.67 23.95
CA GLN A 307 -46.67 -4.52 23.64
C GLN A 307 -47.18 -5.68 22.80
N HIS A 308 -46.39 -6.14 21.82
CA HIS A 308 -46.74 -7.30 21.01
C HIS A 308 -46.84 -8.58 21.86
N LEU A 309 -45.85 -8.80 22.76
CA LEU A 309 -45.90 -9.91 23.72
C LEU A 309 -47.10 -9.82 24.69
N ALA A 310 -47.42 -8.61 25.15
CA ALA A 310 -48.56 -8.39 26.03
C ALA A 310 -49.91 -8.67 25.34
N GLY A 311 -50.01 -8.40 24.02
CA GLY A 311 -51.22 -8.67 23.24
C GLY A 311 -51.38 -10.13 22.79
N MET A 312 -50.39 -10.99 22.96
CA MET A 312 -50.44 -12.40 22.58
C MET A 312 -51.25 -13.24 23.60
N PRO A 313 -51.93 -14.31 23.12
CA PRO A 313 -52.46 -15.35 24.01
C PRO A 313 -51.36 -15.96 24.89
N GLU A 314 -51.72 -16.34 26.13
CA GLU A 314 -50.72 -16.81 27.12
C GLU A 314 -49.86 -17.98 26.62
N ALA A 315 -50.45 -18.95 25.93
CA ALA A 315 -49.73 -20.09 25.37
C ALA A 315 -48.68 -19.69 24.31
N GLU A 316 -49.04 -18.77 23.41
CA GLU A 316 -48.13 -18.27 22.37
C GLU A 316 -47.00 -17.40 22.96
N ARG A 317 -47.34 -16.56 23.94
CA ARG A 317 -46.39 -15.73 24.68
C ARG A 317 -45.34 -16.59 25.41
N MET A 318 -45.78 -17.66 26.11
CA MET A 318 -44.90 -18.60 26.78
C MET A 318 -43.95 -19.29 25.78
N ALA A 319 -44.48 -19.74 24.63
CA ALA A 319 -43.65 -20.36 23.60
C ALA A 319 -42.57 -19.41 23.04
N VAL A 320 -42.90 -18.11 22.83
CA VAL A 320 -41.93 -17.10 22.41
C VAL A 320 -40.87 -16.86 23.48
N ILE A 321 -41.26 -16.73 24.73
CA ILE A 321 -40.35 -16.55 25.86
C ILE A 321 -39.40 -17.74 26.00
N GLU A 322 -39.92 -18.97 25.95
CA GLU A 322 -39.10 -20.19 25.97
C GLU A 322 -38.10 -20.26 24.83
N ASN A 323 -38.51 -19.85 23.61
CA ASN A 323 -37.63 -19.78 22.47
C ASN A 323 -36.51 -18.73 22.67
N ILE A 324 -36.83 -17.55 23.19
CA ILE A 324 -35.85 -16.51 23.51
C ILE A 324 -34.87 -17.01 24.58
N ILE A 325 -35.35 -17.65 25.63
CA ILE A 325 -34.52 -18.24 26.70
C ILE A 325 -33.58 -19.30 26.08
N ALA A 326 -34.10 -20.20 25.24
CA ALA A 326 -33.29 -21.21 24.57
C ALA A 326 -32.20 -20.60 23.67
N GLN A 327 -32.52 -19.52 22.97
CA GLN A 327 -31.53 -18.80 22.13
C GLN A 327 -30.47 -18.13 23.00
N VAL A 328 -30.83 -17.51 24.13
CA VAL A 328 -29.85 -16.88 25.03
C VAL A 328 -28.92 -17.93 25.62
N ILE A 329 -29.47 -19.05 26.12
CA ILE A 329 -28.69 -20.17 26.67
C ILE A 329 -27.72 -20.72 25.59
N ALA A 330 -28.22 -20.95 24.38
CA ALA A 330 -27.38 -21.44 23.26
C ALA A 330 -26.25 -20.46 22.91
N ARG A 331 -26.52 -19.16 22.97
CA ARG A 331 -25.52 -18.12 22.74
C ARG A 331 -24.47 -18.09 23.85
N GLU A 332 -24.90 -18.12 25.10
CA GLU A 332 -23.97 -18.13 26.24
C GLU A 332 -23.11 -19.40 26.25
N GLU A 333 -23.67 -20.55 25.88
CA GLU A 333 -22.91 -21.80 25.73
C GLU A 333 -21.90 -21.73 24.58
N ALA A 334 -22.26 -21.10 23.45
CA ALA A 334 -21.35 -20.90 22.31
C ALA A 334 -20.23 -19.95 22.69
N GLU A 335 -20.52 -18.85 23.36
CA GLU A 335 -19.53 -17.88 23.85
C GLU A 335 -18.58 -18.54 24.87
N ARG A 336 -19.09 -19.35 25.78
CA ARG A 336 -18.29 -20.11 26.76
C ARG A 336 -17.38 -21.12 26.07
N LYS A 337 -17.89 -21.88 25.09
CA LYS A 337 -17.07 -22.83 24.31
C LYS A 337 -15.99 -22.12 23.52
N ALA A 338 -16.31 -20.99 22.90
CA ALA A 338 -15.33 -20.19 22.18
C ALA A 338 -14.22 -19.63 23.10
N ALA A 339 -14.60 -19.18 24.30
CA ALA A 339 -13.64 -18.73 25.30
C ALA A 339 -12.74 -19.88 25.81
N GLU A 340 -13.32 -21.07 26.06
CA GLU A 340 -12.56 -22.26 26.46
C GLU A 340 -11.61 -22.74 25.35
N GLU A 341 -12.02 -22.66 24.07
CA GLU A 341 -11.17 -23.00 22.94
C GLU A 341 -10.02 -22.00 22.78
N ALA A 342 -10.29 -20.70 22.92
CA ALA A 342 -9.28 -19.65 22.89
C ALA A 342 -8.26 -19.81 24.03
N GLU A 343 -8.72 -20.15 25.23
CA GLU A 343 -7.85 -20.42 26.37
C GLU A 343 -7.00 -21.68 26.16
N ARG A 344 -7.57 -22.75 25.61
CA ARG A 344 -6.84 -23.97 25.25
C ARG A 344 -5.78 -23.71 24.17
N GLU A 345 -6.11 -22.88 23.19
CA GLU A 345 -5.16 -22.52 22.13
C GLU A 345 -4.02 -21.66 22.69
N THR A 346 -4.32 -20.70 23.54
CA THR A 346 -3.31 -19.88 24.23
C THR A 346 -2.39 -20.74 25.10
N ASN A 347 -2.97 -21.67 25.90
CA ASN A 347 -2.20 -22.60 26.71
C ASN A 347 -1.33 -23.55 25.85
N ARG A 348 -1.86 -23.98 24.69
CA ARG A 348 -1.08 -24.83 23.75
C ARG A 348 0.07 -24.07 23.13
N LEU A 349 -0.11 -22.79 22.79
CA LEU A 349 0.96 -21.94 22.29
C LEU A 349 2.03 -21.69 23.36
N GLN A 350 1.62 -21.41 24.60
CA GLN A 350 2.55 -21.24 25.72
C GLN A 350 3.36 -22.51 26.01
N MET A 351 2.70 -23.70 26.06
CA MET A 351 3.39 -24.98 26.24
C MET A 351 4.35 -25.27 25.08
N ARG A 352 4.02 -24.86 23.86
CA ARG A 352 4.91 -25.02 22.73
C ARG A 352 6.13 -24.10 22.82
N GLU A 353 5.96 -22.86 23.23
CA GLU A 353 7.06 -21.91 23.47
C GLU A 353 7.96 -22.38 24.61
N GLU A 354 7.38 -22.91 25.70
CA GLU A 354 8.13 -23.49 26.80
C GLU A 354 8.90 -24.76 26.38
N ALA A 355 8.29 -25.62 25.56
CA ALA A 355 8.96 -26.83 25.04
C ALA A 355 10.09 -26.48 24.06
N GLU A 356 9.90 -25.47 23.21
CA GLU A 356 10.97 -24.96 22.31
C GLU A 356 12.10 -24.29 23.08
N SER A 357 11.81 -23.66 24.21
CA SER A 357 12.83 -23.04 25.07
C SER A 357 13.65 -24.07 25.90
N GLN A 358 13.12 -25.29 26.11
CA GLN A 358 13.76 -26.36 26.89
C GLN A 358 14.51 -27.39 26.05
N LEU A 359 14.51 -27.29 24.72
CA LEU A 359 15.29 -28.19 23.87
C LEU A 359 16.78 -27.82 23.95
N PRO A 360 17.65 -28.71 24.47
CA PRO A 360 19.10 -28.48 24.44
C PRO A 360 19.54 -28.51 22.96
N ALA A 361 20.42 -27.59 22.62
CA ALA A 361 20.97 -27.39 21.26
C ALA A 361 21.87 -28.57 20.79
N THR A 362 21.49 -29.82 21.03
CA THR A 362 22.25 -31.01 20.65
C THR A 362 21.32 -32.18 20.31
N SER A 363 20.92 -32.29 19.05
CA SER A 363 20.82 -33.58 18.39
C SER A 363 20.62 -33.41 16.87
N ILE A 364 21.74 -33.20 16.19
CA ILE A 364 21.82 -33.52 14.75
C ILE A 364 21.96 -35.03 14.68
N ILE A 365 20.88 -35.73 14.38
CA ILE A 365 20.94 -37.17 14.00
C ILE A 365 21.47 -37.19 12.57
N SER A 366 22.73 -37.58 12.47
CA SER A 366 23.39 -37.94 11.21
C SER A 366 22.78 -39.23 10.65
N LYS A 367 22.23 -39.21 9.45
CA LYS A 367 22.04 -40.42 8.64
C LYS A 367 23.37 -40.81 8.00
N PRO A 368 23.77 -42.08 8.03
CA PRO A 368 24.99 -42.53 7.37
C PRO A 368 24.74 -42.82 5.88
N GLY A 369 25.62 -42.32 5.03
CA GLY A 369 25.71 -42.81 3.66
C GLY A 369 26.18 -41.78 2.63
N GLN A 370 27.49 -41.86 2.32
CA GLN A 370 28.19 -41.57 1.06
C GLN A 370 28.75 -40.16 0.78
N GLY A 371 30.07 -40.11 0.76
CA GLY A 371 30.86 -39.56 -0.36
C GLY A 371 31.38 -38.14 -0.24
N ASN A 372 32.63 -38.04 0.17
CA ASN A 372 33.59 -36.94 -0.04
C ASN A 372 33.26 -35.94 -1.14
N THR A 373 33.21 -34.65 -0.78
CA THR A 373 34.07 -33.60 -1.36
C THR A 373 34.01 -32.33 -0.51
N THR A 374 35.16 -31.90 -0.10
CA THR A 374 35.45 -30.71 0.73
C THR A 374 35.23 -29.43 -0.02
N THR A 375 34.28 -28.62 0.44
CA THR A 375 34.28 -27.15 0.25
C THR A 375 33.66 -26.52 1.49
N PRO A 376 34.28 -25.50 2.11
CA PRO A 376 33.74 -24.88 3.31
C PRO A 376 32.53 -24.01 2.96
N GLN A 377 31.33 -24.52 3.22
CA GLN A 377 30.11 -23.74 3.16
C GLN A 377 29.97 -22.89 4.41
N THR A 378 29.97 -21.60 4.22
CA THR A 378 29.54 -20.59 5.19
C THR A 378 28.10 -20.89 5.59
N THR A 379 27.91 -21.44 6.78
CA THR A 379 26.61 -21.59 7.40
C THR A 379 26.05 -20.23 7.77
N GLN A 380 25.11 -19.71 7.00
CA GLN A 380 24.20 -18.68 7.48
C GLN A 380 23.25 -19.30 8.51
N PRO A 381 23.08 -18.73 9.69
CA PRO A 381 22.05 -19.18 10.61
C PRO A 381 20.69 -18.82 10.04
N ALA A 382 19.81 -19.82 9.94
CA ALA A 382 18.42 -19.67 9.55
C ALA A 382 17.70 -18.76 10.58
N ILE A 383 17.34 -17.56 10.14
CA ILE A 383 16.45 -16.65 10.88
C ILE A 383 15.02 -17.11 10.58
N GLY A 384 14.47 -17.91 11.48
CA GLY A 384 13.08 -18.35 11.44
C GLY A 384 12.49 -18.34 12.84
N GLY A 385 11.85 -17.25 13.23
CA GLY A 385 11.14 -17.13 14.52
C GLY A 385 10.64 -15.70 14.69
N LYS A 386 9.33 -15.52 14.68
CA LYS A 386 8.64 -14.26 14.89
C LYS A 386 9.04 -13.63 16.21
N GLN A 387 9.29 -12.30 16.15
CA GLN A 387 9.30 -11.36 17.28
C GLN A 387 10.40 -11.54 18.32
N ASP A 388 11.60 -11.05 17.97
CA ASP A 388 12.31 -10.14 18.86
C ASP A 388 13.43 -9.53 18.04
N TRP A 389 13.42 -8.22 17.93
CA TRP A 389 14.50 -7.51 17.27
C TRP A 389 15.81 -7.94 17.90
N TYR A 390 16.79 -8.36 17.09
CA TYR A 390 18.09 -8.93 17.48
C TYR A 390 18.67 -8.31 18.77
N PHE A 391 18.53 -6.99 18.96
CA PHE A 391 19.06 -6.26 20.11
C PHE A 391 18.30 -6.50 21.43
N TYR A 392 17.12 -7.11 21.41
CA TYR A 392 16.38 -7.46 22.63
C TYR A 392 16.71 -8.86 23.14
N ASN A 393 17.48 -9.65 22.36
CA ASN A 393 17.96 -10.96 22.79
C ASN A 393 19.43 -10.87 23.23
N PRO A 394 19.75 -10.89 24.55
CA PRO A 394 21.12 -10.76 25.05
C PRO A 394 22.09 -11.84 24.55
N GLN A 395 21.58 -13.05 24.32
CA GLN A 395 22.40 -14.17 23.83
C GLN A 395 22.80 -13.97 22.36
N LEU A 396 21.89 -13.51 21.51
CA LEU A 396 22.20 -13.21 20.12
C LEU A 396 23.14 -12.00 20.00
N VAL A 397 23.01 -11.01 20.88
CA VAL A 397 23.91 -9.85 20.93
C VAL A 397 25.32 -10.29 21.35
N GLU A 398 25.48 -11.16 22.37
CA GLU A 398 26.77 -11.67 22.77
C GLU A 398 27.41 -12.57 21.72
N GLN A 399 26.63 -13.45 21.11
CA GLN A 399 27.10 -14.29 20.01
C GLN A 399 27.55 -13.43 18.83
N GLY A 400 26.78 -12.41 18.45
CA GLY A 400 27.14 -11.47 17.39
C GLY A 400 28.40 -10.65 17.73
N LYS A 401 28.60 -10.25 19.00
CA LYS A 401 29.84 -9.60 19.44
C LYS A 401 31.05 -10.52 19.34
N ALA A 402 30.90 -11.78 19.76
CA ALA A 402 31.97 -12.77 19.65
C ALA A 402 32.36 -13.06 18.20
N GLU A 403 31.34 -13.19 17.31
CA GLU A 403 31.56 -13.42 15.90
C GLU A 403 32.17 -12.20 15.19
N PHE A 404 31.73 -10.99 15.57
CA PHE A 404 32.31 -9.74 15.11
C PHE A 404 33.80 -9.65 15.52
N GLN A 405 34.13 -9.97 16.78
CA GLN A 405 35.51 -9.97 17.24
C GLN A 405 36.37 -11.01 16.54
N ARG A 406 35.82 -12.18 16.19
CA ARG A 406 36.52 -13.21 15.44
C ARG A 406 36.84 -12.77 14.01
N LEU A 407 35.91 -12.11 13.34
CA LEU A 407 36.07 -11.68 11.93
C LEU A 407 36.85 -10.37 11.80
N TRP A 408 36.68 -9.44 12.71
CA TRP A 408 37.18 -8.07 12.59
C TRP A 408 38.21 -7.66 13.68
N GLY A 409 38.46 -8.53 14.66
CA GLY A 409 39.34 -8.25 15.78
C GLY A 409 38.74 -7.24 16.77
N ARG A 410 39.58 -6.76 17.72
CA ARG A 410 39.16 -5.75 18.73
C ARG A 410 39.18 -4.34 18.16
N ARG A 411 38.32 -4.07 17.20
CA ARG A 411 38.19 -2.74 16.62
C ARG A 411 37.23 -1.87 17.44
N LYS A 412 37.60 -0.61 17.63
CA LYS A 412 36.75 0.37 18.32
C LYS A 412 35.61 0.78 17.38
N LEU A 413 34.45 1.10 17.95
CA LEU A 413 33.34 1.67 17.23
C LEU A 413 33.66 3.14 16.91
N GLU A 414 34.05 3.42 15.67
CA GLU A 414 34.42 4.73 15.15
C GLU A 414 34.11 4.79 13.68
N ASP A 415 34.00 5.97 13.12
CA ASP A 415 33.70 6.13 11.69
C ASP A 415 34.75 5.41 10.83
N ASN A 416 34.29 4.83 9.72
CA ASN A 416 35.11 4.04 8.81
C ASN A 416 35.85 2.83 9.42
N TRP A 417 35.34 2.24 10.55
CA TRP A 417 35.94 1.10 11.23
C TRP A 417 36.25 -0.11 10.33
N ARG A 418 35.57 -0.23 9.18
CA ARG A 418 35.78 -1.30 8.19
C ARG A 418 37.07 -1.11 7.37
N ARG A 419 37.63 0.11 7.30
CA ARG A 419 38.79 0.41 6.48
C ARG A 419 40.07 0.11 7.24
N LYS A 420 41.01 -0.59 6.57
CA LYS A 420 42.32 -0.89 7.15
C LYS A 420 43.22 0.37 7.17
N ASN A 421 43.12 1.24 6.18
CA ASN A 421 43.79 2.53 6.11
C ASN A 421 42.77 3.65 6.32
N LYS A 422 42.90 4.38 7.41
CA LYS A 422 42.05 5.50 7.81
C LYS A 422 42.64 6.86 7.41
N THR A 423 43.42 6.92 6.34
CA THR A 423 43.81 8.21 5.76
C THR A 423 42.54 8.89 5.26
N VAL A 424 41.95 9.68 6.14
CA VAL A 424 40.96 10.66 5.77
C VAL A 424 41.71 11.72 4.97
N VAL A 425 41.37 11.87 3.70
CA VAL A 425 41.63 13.13 3.02
C VAL A 425 40.70 14.11 3.72
N ALA A 426 41.24 14.89 4.64
CA ALA A 426 40.51 15.97 5.24
C ALA A 426 40.13 16.96 4.12
N LEU A 427 38.86 17.06 3.87
CA LEU A 427 38.22 18.13 3.12
C LEU A 427 37.89 19.27 4.11
N ASP A 428 38.87 19.62 4.94
CA ASP A 428 38.83 20.80 5.80
C ASP A 428 39.91 21.78 5.31
N ASP A 429 39.62 22.45 4.21
CA ASP A 429 40.25 23.71 3.83
C ASP A 429 39.25 24.42 2.88
N PHE A 430 38.08 24.77 3.40
CA PHE A 430 37.36 25.92 2.93
C PHE A 430 37.42 26.98 4.02
N GLU A 431 38.43 27.87 3.89
CA GLU A 431 38.49 29.12 4.61
C GLU A 431 37.15 29.86 4.47
N GLU A 432 36.53 30.18 5.60
CA GLU A 432 35.46 31.15 5.71
C GLU A 432 35.98 32.49 5.14
N ILE A 433 35.48 32.84 3.99
CA ILE A 433 35.65 34.22 3.46
C ILE A 433 34.65 35.07 4.25
N ASP A 434 35.20 35.82 5.22
CA ASP A 434 34.51 36.87 5.98
C ASP A 434 34.14 38.01 5.04
N TYR A 435 32.87 38.22 4.78
CA TYR A 435 32.32 39.37 4.08
C TYR A 435 31.88 40.43 5.11
N SER A 436 32.84 41.03 5.86
CA SER A 436 32.64 42.24 6.59
C SER A 436 33.62 43.30 6.09
N GLU A 437 33.26 43.98 4.96
CA GLU A 437 33.53 45.40 4.69
C GLU A 437 32.67 45.87 3.52
#